data_1fff5858d071b60f7c4b2e000c78f11a
#
_entry.id   1fff5858d071b60f7c4b2e000c78f11a
#
_cell.length_a   1.000
_cell.length_b   1.000
_cell.length_c   1.000
_cell.angle_alpha   90.00
_cell.angle_beta   90.00
_cell.angle_gamma   90.00
#
_symmetry.space_group_name_H-M   'P 1'
#
loop_
_entity.id
_entity.type
_entity.pdbx_description
1 polymer ?
#
loop_
_entity_poly.entity_id
_entity_poly.type
_entity_poly.pdbx_seq_one_letter_code
_entity_poly.pdbx_strand_id
1 'polypeptide(L)'
;MVLAVLLAMQTINAQVKTPDVAKKALEAAKAASEDAKKATKVATWLKLATAYMDAYNAPAGAAWIGASKQELQLIMANEKPVSVEKVTLGGEPCTKEVFRNKELYYNQNGQLIMINVTKPVVKNALDGARKSYAKAYEVDIKKSKIKEITAGLENIAKKYLDDGMNRYMLDDYAGASVLFEKSAKASATAPLSKVDTTALYNAGFTAWMVKDYPRAKKFFEKCLEAGYYYEGGEVFAKLADINTNLGEKTAARDVLEAGFTKFPQSQSILIGLINYYLTNNEDTNRLFELISLAKKNEPNNASLYYVEGNIYNELRQADPSKADEYVTKAVAAYDACSGINAAYEFGYIGKGIMYYNIAIDLQEKAANELDDAKWAVLNEKFTVALKNALEPFEKAYNVSKDDSLRVNIAEYLKNIYYRFSSDGPEFEAGYKKYNEVVKSGKPL
;
A
#
# COMPACT_ATOMS: atom_id res chain seq x y z
N MET A 1 -20.06 4.66 -40.26
CA MET A 1 -19.81 4.15 -38.89
C MET A 1 -20.21 5.10 -37.76
N VAL A 2 -20.25 6.41 -37.98
CA VAL A 2 -20.64 7.44 -36.98
C VAL A 2 -22.16 7.48 -36.75
N LEU A 3 -23.00 7.15 -37.74
CA LEU A 3 -24.47 7.16 -37.61
C LEU A 3 -25.03 5.98 -36.77
N ALA A 4 -24.36 4.83 -36.72
CA ALA A 4 -24.80 3.68 -35.97
C ALA A 4 -24.57 3.83 -34.45
N VAL A 5 -23.57 4.62 -34.04
CA VAL A 5 -23.25 4.89 -32.61
C VAL A 5 -24.27 5.89 -32.02
N LEU A 6 -24.77 6.82 -32.82
CA LEU A 6 -25.80 7.79 -32.40
C LEU A 6 -27.18 7.12 -32.16
N LEU A 7 -27.53 6.07 -32.89
CA LEU A 7 -28.77 5.33 -32.70
C LEU A 7 -28.76 4.43 -31.46
N ALA A 8 -27.60 3.92 -31.05
CA ALA A 8 -27.45 3.14 -29.81
C ALA A 8 -27.50 4.02 -28.55
N MET A 9 -27.19 5.31 -28.66
CA MET A 9 -27.27 6.27 -27.54
C MET A 9 -28.70 6.74 -27.21
N GLN A 10 -29.65 6.60 -28.13
CA GLN A 10 -31.02 7.02 -27.87
C GLN A 10 -31.80 6.12 -26.89
N THR A 11 -31.32 4.94 -26.56
CA THR A 11 -31.98 4.03 -25.62
C THR A 11 -31.48 4.11 -24.17
N ILE A 12 -30.45 4.94 -23.88
CA ILE A 12 -29.85 5.09 -22.53
C ILE A 12 -30.17 6.46 -21.89
N ASN A 13 -30.67 7.42 -22.66
CA ASN A 13 -31.03 8.74 -22.15
C ASN A 13 -32.45 8.78 -21.55
N ALA A 14 -32.68 8.14 -20.40
CA ALA A 14 -33.58 8.72 -19.43
C ALA A 14 -32.95 10.08 -19.07
N GLN A 15 -33.54 11.17 -19.53
CA GLN A 15 -33.04 12.54 -19.39
C GLN A 15 -32.62 12.78 -17.93
N VAL A 16 -31.31 12.94 -17.67
CA VAL A 16 -30.81 13.17 -16.30
C VAL A 16 -31.49 14.43 -15.78
N LYS A 17 -32.19 14.31 -14.65
CA LYS A 17 -32.90 15.45 -14.02
C LYS A 17 -31.88 16.53 -13.63
N THR A 18 -32.27 17.80 -13.82
CA THR A 18 -31.46 18.89 -13.26
C THR A 18 -31.48 18.83 -11.72
N PRO A 19 -30.47 19.40 -11.02
CA PRO A 19 -30.43 19.41 -9.55
C PRO A 19 -31.70 19.91 -8.88
N ASP A 20 -32.34 20.96 -9.39
CA ASP A 20 -33.58 21.51 -8.82
C ASP A 20 -34.77 20.59 -9.02
N VAL A 21 -34.90 19.95 -10.18
CA VAL A 21 -35.94 18.99 -10.47
C VAL A 21 -35.79 17.75 -9.61
N ALA A 22 -34.54 17.25 -9.47
CA ALA A 22 -34.24 16.11 -8.61
C ALA A 22 -34.53 16.40 -7.14
N LYS A 23 -34.22 17.61 -6.65
CA LYS A 23 -34.53 18.05 -5.29
C LYS A 23 -36.00 18.06 -5.00
N LYS A 24 -36.84 18.71 -5.87
CA LYS A 24 -38.27 18.75 -5.73
C LYS A 24 -38.91 17.34 -5.76
N ALA A 25 -38.41 16.47 -6.67
CA ALA A 25 -38.90 15.09 -6.75
C ALA A 25 -38.56 14.29 -5.48
N LEU A 26 -37.39 14.49 -4.89
CA LEU A 26 -36.99 13.86 -3.65
C LEU A 26 -37.84 14.33 -2.46
N GLU A 27 -38.07 15.63 -2.34
CA GLU A 27 -38.95 16.19 -1.29
C GLU A 27 -40.38 15.62 -1.37
N ALA A 28 -40.96 15.55 -2.56
CA ALA A 28 -42.29 14.95 -2.77
C ALA A 28 -42.29 13.44 -2.45
N ALA A 29 -41.26 12.70 -2.80
CA ALA A 29 -41.14 11.29 -2.49
C ALA A 29 -40.96 11.03 -0.98
N LYS A 30 -40.22 11.89 -0.28
CA LYS A 30 -40.09 11.85 1.19
C LYS A 30 -41.44 12.06 1.87
N ALA A 31 -42.15 13.11 1.53
CA ALA A 31 -43.47 13.38 2.06
C ALA A 31 -44.42 12.18 1.83
N ALA A 32 -44.33 11.54 0.66
CA ALA A 32 -45.14 10.34 0.39
C ALA A 32 -44.77 9.15 1.28
N SER A 33 -43.49 9.01 1.67
CA SER A 33 -43.02 7.92 2.55
C SER A 33 -43.40 8.13 4.02
N GLU A 34 -43.71 9.36 4.41
CA GLU A 34 -44.18 9.73 5.76
C GLU A 34 -45.70 9.54 5.95
N ASP A 35 -46.43 9.43 4.84
CA ASP A 35 -47.87 9.14 4.89
C ASP A 35 -48.12 7.67 5.29
N ALA A 36 -48.83 7.45 6.40
CA ALA A 36 -49.02 6.12 6.99
C ALA A 36 -49.64 5.09 6.02
N LYS A 37 -50.56 5.52 5.12
CA LYS A 37 -51.19 4.62 4.14
C LYS A 37 -50.28 4.33 2.96
N LYS A 38 -49.46 5.31 2.54
CA LYS A 38 -48.52 5.14 1.41
C LYS A 38 -47.27 4.38 1.84
N ALA A 39 -46.84 4.53 3.08
CA ALA A 39 -45.67 3.84 3.65
C ALA A 39 -45.82 2.30 3.69
N THR A 40 -47.03 1.77 3.61
CA THR A 40 -47.27 0.32 3.49
C THR A 40 -47.05 -0.23 2.08
N LYS A 41 -46.91 0.65 1.08
CA LYS A 41 -46.79 0.26 -0.34
C LYS A 41 -45.32 0.18 -0.79
N VAL A 42 -44.92 -0.92 -1.39
CA VAL A 42 -43.59 -1.11 -1.97
C VAL A 42 -43.26 -0.01 -2.96
N ALA A 43 -44.18 0.37 -3.83
CA ALA A 43 -44.00 1.42 -4.85
C ALA A 43 -43.59 2.78 -4.26
N THR A 44 -44.04 3.11 -3.04
CA THR A 44 -43.67 4.36 -2.36
C THR A 44 -42.15 4.38 -2.06
N TRP A 45 -41.62 3.29 -1.52
CA TRP A 45 -40.23 3.18 -1.17
C TRP A 45 -39.32 3.03 -2.39
N LEU A 46 -39.74 2.33 -3.45
CA LEU A 46 -39.05 2.28 -4.72
C LEU A 46 -38.95 3.66 -5.36
N LYS A 47 -40.07 4.43 -5.35
CA LYS A 47 -40.07 5.81 -5.85
C LYS A 47 -39.12 6.71 -5.03
N LEU A 48 -39.08 6.55 -3.72
CA LEU A 48 -38.15 7.29 -2.86
C LEU A 48 -36.70 6.90 -3.15
N ALA A 49 -36.38 5.61 -3.33
CA ALA A 49 -35.03 5.14 -3.70
C ALA A 49 -34.58 5.75 -5.03
N THR A 50 -35.47 5.71 -6.07
CA THR A 50 -35.20 6.32 -7.36
C THR A 50 -34.96 7.82 -7.24
N ALA A 51 -35.77 8.54 -6.45
CA ALA A 51 -35.61 9.98 -6.26
C ALA A 51 -34.25 10.34 -5.57
N TYR A 52 -33.79 9.52 -4.64
CA TYR A 52 -32.45 9.66 -4.08
C TYR A 52 -31.35 9.39 -5.10
N MET A 53 -31.52 8.37 -5.96
CA MET A 53 -30.56 8.08 -7.03
C MET A 53 -30.51 9.21 -8.07
N ASP A 54 -31.67 9.78 -8.43
CA ASP A 54 -31.74 10.95 -9.29
C ASP A 54 -31.01 12.15 -8.67
N ALA A 55 -31.20 12.39 -7.36
CA ALA A 55 -30.51 13.45 -6.63
C ALA A 55 -28.99 13.23 -6.54
N TYR A 56 -28.55 11.98 -6.49
CA TYR A 56 -27.12 11.63 -6.56
C TYR A 56 -26.53 11.91 -7.95
N ASN A 57 -27.21 11.50 -9.02
CA ASN A 57 -26.69 11.62 -10.39
C ASN A 57 -26.82 13.06 -10.96
N ALA A 58 -27.79 13.85 -10.51
CA ALA A 58 -28.12 15.16 -11.08
C ALA A 58 -26.94 16.14 -11.19
N PRO A 59 -25.99 16.24 -10.22
CA PRO A 59 -24.85 17.15 -10.36
C PRO A 59 -23.87 16.75 -11.45
N ALA A 60 -23.70 15.46 -11.74
CA ALA A 60 -22.86 14.99 -12.84
C ALA A 60 -23.45 15.41 -14.20
N GLY A 61 -24.78 15.54 -14.29
CA GLY A 61 -25.48 15.91 -15.51
C GLY A 61 -25.35 14.84 -16.58
N ALA A 62 -25.08 15.24 -17.80
CA ALA A 62 -24.92 14.35 -18.95
C ALA A 62 -23.48 13.80 -19.11
N ALA A 63 -22.57 14.05 -18.16
CA ALA A 63 -21.21 13.56 -18.26
C ALA A 63 -21.12 12.05 -17.92
N TRP A 64 -20.29 11.30 -18.65
CA TRP A 64 -20.02 9.87 -18.40
C TRP A 64 -18.54 9.55 -18.58
N ILE A 65 -18.05 8.60 -17.80
CA ILE A 65 -16.65 8.14 -17.88
C ILE A 65 -16.37 7.52 -19.25
N GLY A 66 -15.24 7.88 -19.85
CA GLY A 66 -14.81 7.48 -21.18
C GLY A 66 -15.25 8.43 -22.31
N ALA A 67 -16.14 9.41 -22.03
CA ALA A 67 -16.50 10.43 -23.00
C ALA A 67 -15.28 11.26 -23.40
N SER A 68 -15.20 11.64 -24.68
CA SER A 68 -14.21 12.63 -25.12
C SER A 68 -14.63 14.04 -24.69
N LYS A 69 -13.65 14.90 -24.50
CA LYS A 69 -13.90 16.32 -24.18
C LYS A 69 -14.80 16.99 -25.21
N GLN A 70 -14.64 16.65 -26.49
CA GLN A 70 -15.43 17.20 -27.60
C GLN A 70 -16.91 16.77 -27.52
N GLU A 71 -17.18 15.49 -27.22
CA GLU A 71 -18.55 14.99 -27.02
C GLU A 71 -19.22 15.70 -25.85
N LEU A 72 -18.50 15.87 -24.73
CA LEU A 72 -19.09 16.56 -23.57
C LEU A 72 -19.32 18.05 -23.84
N GLN A 73 -18.45 18.73 -24.57
CA GLN A 73 -18.69 20.12 -24.99
C GLN A 73 -19.95 20.29 -25.81
N LEU A 74 -20.28 19.33 -26.68
CA LEU A 74 -21.52 19.37 -27.46
C LEU A 74 -22.77 19.14 -26.59
N ILE A 75 -22.73 18.17 -25.69
CA ILE A 75 -23.87 17.78 -24.85
C ILE A 75 -24.09 18.76 -23.70
N MET A 76 -23.01 19.29 -23.14
CA MET A 76 -23.03 20.24 -22.04
C MET A 76 -22.91 21.69 -22.52
N ALA A 77 -23.38 21.99 -23.74
CA ALA A 77 -23.16 23.28 -24.42
C ALA A 77 -23.52 24.53 -23.56
N ASN A 78 -24.42 24.39 -22.60
CA ASN A 78 -24.86 25.48 -21.71
C ASN A 78 -24.06 25.53 -20.39
N GLU A 79 -23.15 24.56 -20.12
CA GLU A 79 -22.29 24.53 -18.95
C GLU A 79 -20.85 24.86 -19.37
N LYS A 80 -20.33 25.98 -18.87
CA LYS A 80 -18.92 26.34 -19.10
C LYS A 80 -18.11 26.11 -17.80
N PRO A 81 -16.89 25.58 -17.91
CA PRO A 81 -16.01 25.48 -16.74
C PRO A 81 -15.64 26.88 -16.22
N VAL A 82 -15.53 27.00 -14.90
CA VAL A 82 -15.08 28.21 -14.19
C VAL A 82 -13.58 28.36 -14.33
N SER A 83 -12.83 27.22 -14.26
CA SER A 83 -11.39 27.15 -14.49
C SER A 83 -11.00 25.84 -15.15
N VAL A 84 -9.81 25.87 -15.80
CA VAL A 84 -9.15 24.69 -16.37
C VAL A 84 -7.73 24.64 -15.83
N GLU A 85 -7.36 23.53 -15.23
CA GLU A 85 -6.10 23.36 -14.51
C GLU A 85 -5.36 22.11 -15.00
N LYS A 86 -4.03 22.15 -15.01
CA LYS A 86 -3.20 20.97 -15.17
C LYS A 86 -2.89 20.42 -13.79
N VAL A 87 -3.19 19.16 -13.55
CA VAL A 87 -3.03 18.49 -12.27
C VAL A 87 -2.45 17.10 -12.47
N THR A 88 -1.96 16.50 -11.39
CA THR A 88 -1.61 15.08 -11.36
C THR A 88 -2.71 14.33 -10.64
N LEU A 89 -3.16 13.20 -11.19
CA LEU A 89 -4.17 12.34 -10.59
C LEU A 89 -3.67 10.89 -10.61
N GLY A 90 -3.51 10.29 -9.44
CA GLY A 90 -2.95 8.95 -9.33
C GLY A 90 -1.54 8.81 -9.93
N GLY A 91 -0.73 9.86 -9.91
CA GLY A 91 0.61 9.90 -10.50
C GLY A 91 0.65 10.32 -11.98
N GLU A 92 -0.49 10.41 -12.66
CA GLU A 92 -0.57 10.71 -14.09
C GLU A 92 -1.01 12.15 -14.37
N PRO A 93 -0.41 12.84 -15.36
CA PRO A 93 -0.81 14.19 -15.76
C PRO A 93 -2.23 14.22 -16.33
N CYS A 94 -3.07 15.10 -15.80
CA CYS A 94 -4.47 15.25 -16.19
C CYS A 94 -4.85 16.71 -16.42
N THR A 95 -5.95 16.93 -17.15
CA THR A 95 -6.62 18.22 -17.23
C THR A 95 -7.87 18.18 -16.37
N LYS A 96 -7.97 19.09 -15.39
CA LYS A 96 -9.14 19.28 -14.54
C LYS A 96 -9.95 20.47 -15.02
N GLU A 97 -11.22 20.27 -15.32
CA GLU A 97 -12.20 21.32 -15.57
C GLU A 97 -13.09 21.50 -14.35
N VAL A 98 -13.09 22.67 -13.77
CA VAL A 98 -13.90 23.01 -12.59
C VAL A 98 -15.20 23.65 -13.03
N PHE A 99 -16.32 23.05 -12.63
CA PHE A 99 -17.66 23.59 -12.80
C PHE A 99 -18.22 24.04 -11.44
N ARG A 100 -19.40 24.66 -11.46
CA ARG A 100 -20.04 25.21 -10.25
C ARG A 100 -20.33 24.16 -9.18
N ASN A 101 -20.54 22.89 -9.57
CA ASN A 101 -21.00 21.78 -8.69
C ASN A 101 -20.25 20.46 -8.90
N LYS A 102 -19.30 20.42 -9.83
CA LYS A 102 -18.49 19.25 -10.15
C LYS A 102 -17.13 19.63 -10.71
N GLU A 103 -16.22 18.67 -10.73
CA GLU A 103 -14.94 18.71 -11.44
C GLU A 103 -14.86 17.51 -12.38
N LEU A 104 -14.38 17.74 -13.57
CA LEU A 104 -14.18 16.72 -14.59
C LEU A 104 -12.69 16.58 -14.87
N TYR A 105 -12.16 15.36 -14.78
CA TYR A 105 -10.75 15.07 -14.97
C TYR A 105 -10.55 14.28 -16.27
N TYR A 106 -9.71 14.78 -17.15
CA TYR A 106 -9.43 14.19 -18.46
C TYR A 106 -7.99 13.71 -18.51
N ASN A 107 -7.77 12.51 -19.03
CA ASN A 107 -6.43 12.01 -19.32
C ASN A 107 -5.77 12.81 -20.48
N GLN A 108 -4.52 12.47 -20.80
CA GLN A 108 -3.76 13.11 -21.86
C GLN A 108 -4.42 12.98 -23.26
N ASN A 109 -5.24 11.95 -23.48
CA ASN A 109 -5.98 11.72 -24.72
C ASN A 109 -7.32 12.48 -24.76
N GLY A 110 -7.62 13.30 -23.75
CA GLY A 110 -8.86 14.06 -23.67
C GLY A 110 -10.10 13.23 -23.34
N GLN A 111 -9.93 12.02 -22.77
CA GLN A 111 -11.04 11.19 -22.30
C GLN A 111 -11.33 11.47 -20.83
N LEU A 112 -12.61 11.59 -20.48
CA LEU A 112 -13.06 11.76 -19.09
C LEU A 112 -12.78 10.50 -18.28
N ILE A 113 -11.97 10.61 -17.23
CA ILE A 113 -11.58 9.49 -16.37
C ILE A 113 -12.16 9.59 -14.96
N MET A 114 -12.57 10.79 -14.52
CA MET A 114 -13.18 10.97 -13.18
C MET A 114 -14.17 12.14 -13.19
N ILE A 115 -15.28 11.95 -12.47
CA ILE A 115 -16.26 12.99 -12.14
C ILE A 115 -16.27 13.14 -10.62
N ASN A 116 -15.85 14.29 -10.11
CA ASN A 116 -15.92 14.63 -8.68
C ASN A 116 -17.03 15.64 -8.44
N VAL A 117 -18.11 15.21 -7.78
CA VAL A 117 -19.22 16.09 -7.40
C VAL A 117 -18.85 16.91 -6.16
N THR A 118 -18.72 18.24 -6.32
CA THR A 118 -18.35 19.16 -5.23
C THR A 118 -19.54 19.72 -4.48
N LYS A 119 -20.72 19.80 -5.13
CA LYS A 119 -21.98 20.26 -4.50
C LYS A 119 -23.10 19.25 -4.80
N PRO A 120 -23.32 18.26 -3.94
CA PRO A 120 -24.40 17.30 -4.10
C PRO A 120 -25.76 17.96 -3.84
N VAL A 121 -26.84 17.46 -4.48
CA VAL A 121 -28.22 17.92 -4.24
C VAL A 121 -28.63 17.69 -2.78
N VAL A 122 -28.26 16.55 -2.24
CA VAL A 122 -28.48 16.19 -0.84
C VAL A 122 -27.30 15.36 -0.32
N LYS A 123 -26.91 15.60 0.92
CA LYS A 123 -25.87 14.79 1.57
C LYS A 123 -26.37 13.35 1.76
N ASN A 124 -25.47 12.37 1.59
CA ASN A 124 -25.75 10.95 1.80
C ASN A 124 -26.90 10.39 0.94
N ALA A 125 -27.06 10.85 -0.30
CA ALA A 125 -28.12 10.40 -1.22
C ALA A 125 -28.12 8.87 -1.39
N LEU A 126 -26.96 8.26 -1.62
CA LEU A 126 -26.83 6.79 -1.76
C LEU A 126 -27.27 6.04 -0.50
N ASP A 127 -27.01 6.56 0.71
CA ASP A 127 -27.49 5.92 1.95
C ASP A 127 -29.01 6.06 2.09
N GLY A 128 -29.57 7.19 1.67
CA GLY A 128 -31.02 7.38 1.59
C GLY A 128 -31.67 6.38 0.62
N ALA A 129 -31.08 6.18 -0.56
CA ALA A 129 -31.54 5.20 -1.53
C ALA A 129 -31.47 3.76 -0.96
N ARG A 130 -30.34 3.39 -0.35
CA ARG A 130 -30.13 2.09 0.29
C ARG A 130 -31.21 1.79 1.35
N LYS A 131 -31.45 2.73 2.26
CA LYS A 131 -32.50 2.60 3.30
C LYS A 131 -33.87 2.47 2.69
N SER A 132 -34.15 3.19 1.60
CA SER A 132 -35.41 3.11 0.90
C SER A 132 -35.63 1.75 0.24
N TYR A 133 -34.58 1.17 -0.40
CA TYR A 133 -34.64 -0.19 -0.94
C TYR A 133 -34.80 -1.24 0.17
N ALA A 134 -34.10 -1.10 1.28
CA ALA A 134 -34.25 -2.00 2.43
C ALA A 134 -35.72 -1.96 2.95
N LYS A 135 -36.31 -0.77 3.05
CA LYS A 135 -37.69 -0.62 3.46
C LYS A 135 -38.68 -1.14 2.42
N ALA A 136 -38.41 -0.96 1.13
CA ALA A 136 -39.19 -1.58 0.06
C ALA A 136 -39.22 -3.11 0.21
N TYR A 137 -38.07 -3.73 0.53
CA TYR A 137 -37.96 -5.18 0.75
C TYR A 137 -38.75 -5.65 1.99
N GLU A 138 -38.74 -4.87 3.09
CA GLU A 138 -39.53 -5.19 4.30
C GLU A 138 -41.03 -5.22 4.02
N VAL A 139 -41.54 -4.24 3.28
CA VAL A 139 -42.99 -4.12 2.99
C VAL A 139 -43.44 -4.94 1.78
N ASP A 140 -42.54 -5.53 1.02
CA ASP A 140 -42.85 -6.43 -0.11
C ASP A 140 -43.13 -7.85 0.39
N ILE A 141 -44.31 -8.02 1.03
CA ILE A 141 -44.76 -9.30 1.58
C ILE A 141 -44.76 -10.41 0.51
N LYS A 142 -45.18 -10.08 -0.71
CA LYS A 142 -45.25 -11.02 -1.84
C LYS A 142 -43.91 -11.28 -2.51
N LYS A 143 -42.87 -10.58 -2.11
CA LYS A 143 -41.51 -10.65 -2.70
C LYS A 143 -41.47 -10.45 -4.22
N SER A 144 -42.43 -9.64 -4.72
CA SER A 144 -42.63 -9.40 -6.16
C SER A 144 -41.59 -8.44 -6.77
N LYS A 145 -40.86 -7.70 -5.92
CA LYS A 145 -39.91 -6.66 -6.33
C LYS A 145 -38.44 -6.98 -5.98
N ILE A 146 -38.15 -8.20 -5.56
CA ILE A 146 -36.79 -8.61 -5.15
C ILE A 146 -35.76 -8.27 -6.23
N LYS A 147 -36.00 -8.61 -7.49
CA LYS A 147 -35.06 -8.37 -8.61
C LYS A 147 -34.75 -6.87 -8.78
N GLU A 148 -35.80 -6.02 -8.70
CA GLU A 148 -35.64 -4.57 -8.83
C GLU A 148 -34.84 -3.98 -7.63
N ILE A 149 -35.15 -4.42 -6.42
CA ILE A 149 -34.50 -3.99 -5.19
C ILE A 149 -33.02 -4.42 -5.17
N THR A 150 -32.74 -5.69 -5.53
CA THR A 150 -31.38 -6.23 -5.63
C THR A 150 -30.54 -5.43 -6.62
N ALA A 151 -31.05 -5.19 -7.83
CA ALA A 151 -30.36 -4.40 -8.84
C ALA A 151 -30.07 -2.95 -8.36
N GLY A 152 -31.04 -2.37 -7.62
CA GLY A 152 -30.85 -1.04 -7.00
C GLY A 152 -29.74 -1.01 -5.95
N LEU A 153 -29.66 -2.03 -5.09
CA LEU A 153 -28.62 -2.17 -4.07
C LEU A 153 -27.23 -2.43 -4.70
N GLU A 154 -27.17 -3.27 -5.74
CA GLU A 154 -25.94 -3.50 -6.50
C GLU A 154 -25.41 -2.20 -7.14
N ASN A 155 -26.30 -1.42 -7.76
CA ASN A 155 -25.95 -0.12 -8.32
C ASN A 155 -25.41 0.85 -7.24
N ILE A 156 -26.05 0.88 -6.05
CA ILE A 156 -25.59 1.71 -4.93
C ILE A 156 -24.18 1.26 -4.46
N ALA A 157 -23.97 -0.05 -4.32
CA ALA A 157 -22.66 -0.59 -3.93
C ALA A 157 -21.58 -0.19 -4.93
N LYS A 158 -21.88 -0.34 -6.24
CA LYS A 158 -20.96 0.09 -7.30
C LYS A 158 -20.67 1.59 -7.23
N LYS A 159 -21.69 2.45 -7.05
CA LYS A 159 -21.50 3.90 -6.94
C LYS A 159 -20.61 4.29 -5.76
N TYR A 160 -20.78 3.64 -4.61
CA TYR A 160 -19.89 3.85 -3.47
C TYR A 160 -18.45 3.38 -3.74
N LEU A 161 -18.30 2.27 -4.47
CA LEU A 161 -16.98 1.78 -4.88
C LEU A 161 -16.29 2.79 -5.81
N ASP A 162 -17.02 3.28 -6.82
CA ASP A 162 -16.53 4.29 -7.77
C ASP A 162 -16.15 5.60 -7.06
N ASP A 163 -17.00 6.10 -6.15
CA ASP A 163 -16.72 7.29 -5.33
C ASP A 163 -15.50 7.07 -4.41
N GLY A 164 -15.34 5.86 -3.85
CA GLY A 164 -14.18 5.47 -3.05
C GLY A 164 -12.89 5.50 -3.86
N MET A 165 -12.92 4.98 -5.09
CA MET A 165 -11.78 5.04 -6.02
C MET A 165 -11.45 6.49 -6.41
N ASN A 166 -12.47 7.33 -6.64
CA ASN A 166 -12.25 8.75 -6.93
C ASN A 166 -11.52 9.45 -5.75
N ARG A 167 -11.93 9.16 -4.50
CA ARG A 167 -11.25 9.70 -3.32
C ARG A 167 -9.82 9.18 -3.19
N TYR A 168 -9.61 7.90 -3.46
CA TYR A 168 -8.28 7.31 -3.48
C TYR A 168 -7.34 8.01 -4.49
N MET A 169 -7.82 8.27 -5.71
CA MET A 169 -7.05 8.98 -6.73
C MET A 169 -6.77 10.45 -6.39
N LEU A 170 -7.58 11.04 -5.50
CA LEU A 170 -7.40 12.39 -4.95
C LEU A 170 -6.59 12.41 -3.64
N ASP A 171 -5.93 11.31 -3.28
CA ASP A 171 -5.17 11.11 -2.04
C ASP A 171 -5.98 11.28 -0.73
N ASP A 172 -7.33 11.32 -0.84
CA ASP A 172 -8.24 11.30 0.32
C ASP A 172 -8.51 9.85 0.75
N TYR A 173 -7.47 9.18 1.24
CA TYR A 173 -7.55 7.77 1.67
C TYR A 173 -8.51 7.55 2.84
N ALA A 174 -8.61 8.50 3.76
CA ALA A 174 -9.57 8.44 4.86
C ALA A 174 -11.02 8.46 4.34
N GLY A 175 -11.34 9.39 3.44
CA GLY A 175 -12.63 9.46 2.76
C GLY A 175 -12.91 8.22 1.92
N ALA A 176 -11.90 7.70 1.20
CA ALA A 176 -12.00 6.47 0.41
C ALA A 176 -12.39 5.27 1.29
N SER A 177 -11.74 5.09 2.44
CA SER A 177 -12.04 4.01 3.39
C SER A 177 -13.51 4.04 3.83
N VAL A 178 -14.06 5.22 4.14
CA VAL A 178 -15.47 5.38 4.53
C VAL A 178 -16.42 4.99 3.39
N LEU A 179 -16.08 5.33 2.15
CA LEU A 179 -16.93 5.02 0.99
C LEU A 179 -16.87 3.53 0.64
N PHE A 180 -15.72 2.89 0.74
CA PHE A 180 -15.59 1.44 0.58
C PHE A 180 -16.37 0.67 1.67
N GLU A 181 -16.34 1.12 2.94
CA GLU A 181 -17.22 0.54 3.98
C GLU A 181 -18.70 0.67 3.63
N LYS A 182 -19.13 1.81 3.07
CA LYS A 182 -20.51 2.02 2.63
C LYS A 182 -20.87 1.12 1.44
N SER A 183 -19.93 0.84 0.51
CA SER A 183 -20.09 -0.13 -0.56
C SER A 183 -20.35 -1.53 0.01
N ALA A 184 -19.48 -2.01 0.91
CA ALA A 184 -19.64 -3.30 1.58
C ALA A 184 -21.00 -3.38 2.34
N LYS A 185 -21.42 -2.30 2.99
CA LYS A 185 -22.71 -2.22 3.67
C LYS A 185 -23.88 -2.28 2.70
N ALA A 186 -23.78 -1.66 1.54
CA ALA A 186 -24.83 -1.73 0.51
C ALA A 186 -24.96 -3.15 -0.03
N SER A 187 -23.84 -3.82 -0.33
CA SER A 187 -23.80 -5.23 -0.74
C SER A 187 -24.39 -6.17 0.31
N ALA A 188 -24.14 -5.90 1.60
CA ALA A 188 -24.68 -6.70 2.71
C ALA A 188 -26.17 -6.44 3.02
N THR A 189 -26.80 -5.41 2.42
CA THR A 189 -28.20 -5.07 2.66
C THR A 189 -29.12 -6.09 1.99
N ALA A 190 -30.08 -6.63 2.75
CA ALA A 190 -31.11 -7.57 2.20
C ALA A 190 -31.98 -6.88 1.14
N PRO A 191 -32.38 -7.57 0.07
CA PRO A 191 -32.20 -9.01 -0.21
C PRO A 191 -30.88 -9.37 -0.88
N LEU A 192 -30.00 -8.42 -1.18
CA LEU A 192 -28.69 -8.70 -1.85
C LEU A 192 -27.81 -9.59 -0.97
N SER A 193 -27.67 -9.25 0.33
CA SER A 193 -27.02 -10.05 1.38
C SER A 193 -25.65 -10.65 0.97
N LYS A 194 -24.85 -9.92 0.19
CA LYS A 194 -23.57 -10.34 -0.35
C LYS A 194 -22.42 -9.76 0.48
N VAL A 195 -21.43 -10.59 0.78
CA VAL A 195 -20.16 -10.11 1.34
C VAL A 195 -19.29 -9.57 0.19
N ASP A 196 -19.03 -8.29 0.19
CA ASP A 196 -18.18 -7.62 -0.81
C ASP A 196 -16.74 -7.55 -0.28
N THR A 197 -15.97 -8.60 -0.56
CA THR A 197 -14.60 -8.72 -0.09
C THR A 197 -13.67 -7.67 -0.70
N THR A 198 -13.93 -7.23 -1.93
CA THR A 198 -13.17 -6.15 -2.58
C THR A 198 -13.37 -4.84 -1.84
N ALA A 199 -14.62 -4.50 -1.52
CA ALA A 199 -14.92 -3.28 -0.76
C ALA A 199 -14.35 -3.34 0.67
N LEU A 200 -14.41 -4.51 1.32
CA LEU A 200 -13.78 -4.71 2.64
C LEU A 200 -12.27 -4.53 2.60
N TYR A 201 -11.59 -5.17 1.64
CA TYR A 201 -10.15 -5.04 1.47
C TYR A 201 -9.74 -3.59 1.22
N ASN A 202 -10.41 -2.90 0.27
CA ASN A 202 -10.10 -1.51 -0.03
C ASN A 202 -10.34 -0.57 1.16
N ALA A 203 -11.40 -0.83 1.97
CA ALA A 203 -11.65 -0.08 3.21
C ALA A 203 -10.53 -0.27 4.23
N GLY A 204 -10.02 -1.50 4.39
CA GLY A 204 -8.88 -1.81 5.26
C GLY A 204 -7.59 -1.20 4.75
N PHE A 205 -7.30 -1.37 3.46
CA PHE A 205 -6.07 -0.89 2.83
C PHE A 205 -5.94 0.64 2.92
N THR A 206 -7.02 1.37 2.58
CA THR A 206 -6.98 2.84 2.64
C THR A 206 -6.95 3.39 4.07
N ALA A 207 -7.54 2.68 5.05
CA ALA A 207 -7.38 3.00 6.47
C ALA A 207 -5.92 2.74 6.93
N TRP A 208 -5.29 1.64 6.48
CA TRP A 208 -3.89 1.35 6.76
C TRP A 208 -2.95 2.43 6.22
N MET A 209 -3.19 2.93 4.99
CA MET A 209 -2.38 4.01 4.38
C MET A 209 -2.35 5.29 5.23
N VAL A 210 -3.45 5.62 5.92
CA VAL A 210 -3.52 6.78 6.84
C VAL A 210 -3.21 6.41 8.29
N LYS A 211 -2.72 5.19 8.55
CA LYS A 211 -2.38 4.68 9.88
C LYS A 211 -3.57 4.63 10.86
N ASP A 212 -4.80 4.58 10.35
CA ASP A 212 -5.97 4.27 11.16
C ASP A 212 -6.02 2.74 11.39
N TYR A 213 -5.06 2.27 12.20
CA TYR A 213 -4.86 0.84 12.45
C TYR A 213 -6.07 0.14 13.06
N PRO A 214 -6.81 0.73 14.03
CA PRO A 214 -8.02 0.08 14.56
C PRO A 214 -9.07 -0.16 13.47
N ARG A 215 -9.24 0.81 12.57
CA ARG A 215 -10.16 0.69 11.45
C ARG A 215 -9.67 -0.32 10.42
N ALA A 216 -8.41 -0.29 10.06
CA ALA A 216 -7.79 -1.23 9.13
C ALA A 216 -7.90 -2.68 9.63
N LYS A 217 -7.58 -2.92 10.92
CA LYS A 217 -7.72 -4.22 11.59
C LYS A 217 -9.12 -4.80 11.41
N LYS A 218 -10.16 -4.03 11.78
CA LYS A 218 -11.57 -4.42 11.65
C LYS A 218 -11.92 -4.96 10.25
N PHE A 219 -11.40 -4.33 9.19
CA PHE A 219 -11.74 -4.72 7.83
C PHE A 219 -10.92 -5.89 7.33
N PHE A 220 -9.63 -5.98 7.67
CA PHE A 220 -8.83 -7.15 7.31
C PHE A 220 -9.25 -8.42 8.07
N GLU A 221 -9.67 -8.31 9.32
CA GLU A 221 -10.30 -9.42 10.05
C GLU A 221 -11.55 -9.92 9.33
N LYS A 222 -12.42 -9.02 8.87
CA LYS A 222 -13.61 -9.39 8.05
C LYS A 222 -13.23 -10.02 6.72
N CYS A 223 -12.12 -9.64 6.10
CA CYS A 223 -11.61 -10.31 4.91
C CYS A 223 -11.23 -11.77 5.23
N LEU A 224 -10.52 -12.01 6.33
CA LEU A 224 -10.16 -13.37 6.77
C LEU A 224 -11.38 -14.20 7.13
N GLU A 225 -12.36 -13.64 7.84
CA GLU A 225 -13.64 -14.29 8.16
C GLU A 225 -14.41 -14.70 6.90
N ALA A 226 -14.34 -13.87 5.86
CA ALA A 226 -14.96 -14.15 4.56
C ALA A 226 -14.14 -15.10 3.68
N GLY A 227 -12.99 -15.60 4.15
CA GLY A 227 -12.08 -16.43 3.37
C GLY A 227 -11.37 -15.68 2.24
N TYR A 228 -11.27 -14.37 2.34
CA TYR A 228 -10.58 -13.53 1.36
C TYR A 228 -9.19 -13.14 1.86
N TYR A 229 -8.17 -13.55 1.14
CA TYR A 229 -6.77 -13.41 1.58
C TYR A 229 -5.96 -12.42 0.74
N TYR A 230 -6.51 -11.99 -0.40
CA TYR A 230 -5.81 -11.25 -1.45
C TYR A 230 -4.56 -12.00 -1.96
N GLU A 231 -3.85 -11.43 -2.91
CA GLU A 231 -2.72 -12.08 -3.59
C GLU A 231 -1.70 -12.70 -2.61
N GLY A 232 -1.50 -14.00 -2.70
CA GLY A 232 -0.52 -14.72 -1.88
C GLY A 232 -0.72 -14.60 -0.36
N GLY A 233 -1.92 -14.20 0.11
CA GLY A 233 -2.18 -14.06 1.54
C GLY A 233 -1.78 -12.71 2.14
N GLU A 234 -1.70 -11.65 1.32
CA GLU A 234 -1.25 -10.31 1.77
C GLU A 234 -2.06 -9.76 2.96
N VAL A 235 -3.35 -10.15 3.09
CA VAL A 235 -4.18 -9.76 4.24
C VAL A 235 -3.55 -10.18 5.56
N PHE A 236 -2.90 -11.34 5.64
CA PHE A 236 -2.20 -11.79 6.84
C PHE A 236 -1.00 -10.89 7.16
N ALA A 237 -0.20 -10.56 6.15
CA ALA A 237 0.97 -9.69 6.35
C ALA A 237 0.55 -8.27 6.77
N LYS A 238 -0.48 -7.69 6.15
CA LYS A 238 -1.03 -6.38 6.54
C LYS A 238 -1.60 -6.39 7.96
N LEU A 239 -2.33 -7.44 8.33
CA LEU A 239 -2.89 -7.55 9.67
C LEU A 239 -1.80 -7.71 10.74
N ALA A 240 -0.71 -8.40 10.41
CA ALA A 240 0.45 -8.51 11.30
C ALA A 240 1.17 -7.17 11.50
N ASP A 241 1.37 -6.40 10.41
CA ASP A 241 1.91 -5.04 10.49
C ASP A 241 1.04 -4.15 11.38
N ILE A 242 -0.28 -4.21 11.21
CA ILE A 242 -1.24 -3.46 12.02
C ILE A 242 -1.14 -3.87 13.50
N ASN A 243 -1.14 -5.17 13.80
CA ASN A 243 -1.04 -5.66 15.18
C ASN A 243 0.29 -5.22 15.81
N THR A 244 1.39 -5.23 15.06
CA THR A 244 2.69 -4.72 15.50
C THR A 244 2.62 -3.24 15.85
N ASN A 245 2.01 -2.42 15.00
CA ASN A 245 1.85 -0.98 15.24
C ASN A 245 0.90 -0.66 16.42
N LEU A 246 -0.04 -1.57 16.71
CA LEU A 246 -0.92 -1.50 17.90
C LEU A 246 -0.26 -2.03 19.18
N GLY A 247 0.97 -2.57 19.10
CA GLY A 247 1.67 -3.19 20.24
C GLY A 247 1.20 -4.60 20.57
N GLU A 248 0.35 -5.20 19.73
CA GLU A 248 -0.23 -6.52 19.92
C GLU A 248 0.69 -7.62 19.34
N LYS A 249 1.91 -7.74 19.87
CA LYS A 249 2.97 -8.59 19.31
C LYS A 249 2.56 -10.04 19.12
N THR A 250 1.92 -10.65 20.12
CA THR A 250 1.45 -12.05 20.03
C THR A 250 0.44 -12.23 18.91
N ALA A 251 -0.52 -11.29 18.77
CA ALA A 251 -1.49 -11.34 17.68
C ALA A 251 -0.83 -11.17 16.31
N ALA A 252 0.24 -10.37 16.20
CA ALA A 252 1.01 -10.24 14.97
C ALA A 252 1.67 -11.57 14.58
N ARG A 253 2.33 -12.27 15.51
CA ARG A 253 2.90 -13.60 15.27
C ARG A 253 1.82 -14.61 14.86
N ASP A 254 0.75 -14.70 15.64
CA ASP A 254 -0.26 -15.73 15.44
C ASP A 254 -0.94 -15.60 14.07
N VAL A 255 -1.18 -14.37 13.60
CA VAL A 255 -1.75 -14.14 12.27
C VAL A 255 -0.75 -14.48 11.16
N LEU A 256 0.55 -14.22 11.36
CA LEU A 256 1.59 -14.62 10.41
C LEU A 256 1.73 -16.14 10.33
N GLU A 257 1.76 -16.86 11.46
CA GLU A 257 1.84 -18.34 11.48
C GLU A 257 0.60 -18.97 10.83
N ALA A 258 -0.60 -18.43 11.06
CA ALA A 258 -1.82 -18.85 10.39
C ALA A 258 -1.74 -18.61 8.88
N GLY A 259 -1.21 -17.46 8.48
CA GLY A 259 -0.98 -17.12 7.09
C GLY A 259 0.05 -18.03 6.44
N PHE A 260 1.16 -18.30 7.11
CA PHE A 260 2.21 -19.18 6.62
C PHE A 260 1.74 -20.63 6.44
N THR A 261 0.94 -21.14 7.37
CA THR A 261 0.33 -22.47 7.24
C THR A 261 -0.51 -22.57 5.95
N LYS A 262 -1.18 -21.50 5.55
CA LYS A 262 -2.07 -21.48 4.38
C LYS A 262 -1.35 -21.09 3.09
N PHE A 263 -0.35 -20.23 3.18
CA PHE A 263 0.45 -19.68 2.08
C PHE A 263 1.96 -19.84 2.37
N PRO A 264 2.50 -21.05 2.42
CA PRO A 264 3.89 -21.29 2.82
C PRO A 264 4.93 -20.70 1.85
N GLN A 265 4.50 -20.31 0.65
CA GLN A 265 5.35 -19.67 -0.36
C GLN A 265 5.18 -18.13 -0.38
N SER A 266 4.34 -17.58 0.48
CA SER A 266 4.14 -16.13 0.53
C SER A 266 5.37 -15.42 1.09
N GLN A 267 6.02 -14.64 0.23
CA GLN A 267 7.23 -13.91 0.61
C GLN A 267 6.94 -12.84 1.68
N SER A 268 5.82 -12.13 1.58
CA SER A 268 5.45 -11.10 2.55
C SER A 268 5.19 -11.66 3.95
N ILE A 269 4.53 -12.83 4.05
CA ILE A 269 4.29 -13.52 5.31
C ILE A 269 5.60 -14.04 5.89
N LEU A 270 6.43 -14.65 5.05
CA LEU A 270 7.71 -15.22 5.46
C LEU A 270 8.67 -14.15 5.97
N ILE A 271 8.80 -13.03 5.26
CA ILE A 271 9.57 -11.86 5.72
C ILE A 271 8.99 -11.31 7.03
N GLY A 272 7.66 -11.24 7.13
CA GLY A 272 6.98 -10.82 8.35
C GLY A 272 7.35 -11.69 9.56
N LEU A 273 7.34 -13.03 9.41
CA LEU A 273 7.76 -13.96 10.46
C LEU A 273 9.25 -13.82 10.82
N ILE A 274 10.10 -13.75 9.80
CA ILE A 274 11.54 -13.55 10.00
C ILE A 274 11.78 -12.27 10.80
N ASN A 275 11.17 -11.14 10.38
CA ASN A 275 11.31 -9.86 11.09
C ASN A 275 10.75 -9.92 12.52
N TYR A 276 9.62 -10.63 12.72
CA TYR A 276 9.05 -10.81 14.06
C TYR A 276 10.04 -11.53 14.99
N TYR A 277 10.55 -12.69 14.56
CA TYR A 277 11.46 -13.50 15.38
C TYR A 277 12.81 -12.80 15.61
N LEU A 278 13.33 -12.06 14.62
CA LEU A 278 14.51 -11.21 14.77
C LEU A 278 14.31 -10.13 15.84
N THR A 279 13.23 -9.35 15.69
CA THR A 279 13.01 -8.16 16.54
C THR A 279 12.72 -8.54 18.00
N ASN A 280 12.09 -9.68 18.23
CA ASN A 280 11.70 -10.12 19.57
C ASN A 280 12.71 -11.06 20.23
N ASN A 281 13.79 -11.46 19.54
CA ASN A 281 14.77 -12.45 20.01
C ASN A 281 14.12 -13.76 20.48
N GLU A 282 13.02 -14.15 19.84
CA GLU A 282 12.29 -15.36 20.15
C GLU A 282 12.71 -16.47 19.19
N ASP A 283 12.82 -17.69 19.68
CA ASP A 283 12.97 -18.94 18.92
C ASP A 283 13.87 -18.85 17.66
N THR A 284 15.17 -18.68 17.87
CA THR A 284 16.18 -18.65 16.79
C THR A 284 16.13 -19.90 15.90
N ASN A 285 15.75 -21.07 16.46
CA ASN A 285 15.63 -22.30 15.68
C ASN A 285 14.49 -22.17 14.66
N ARG A 286 13.34 -21.65 15.09
CA ARG A 286 12.21 -21.37 14.19
C ARG A 286 12.59 -20.39 13.08
N LEU A 287 13.37 -19.36 13.42
CA LEU A 287 13.86 -18.40 12.44
C LEU A 287 14.71 -19.07 11.34
N PHE A 288 15.65 -19.96 11.70
CA PHE A 288 16.44 -20.71 10.72
C PHE A 288 15.61 -21.69 9.91
N GLU A 289 14.60 -22.35 10.50
CA GLU A 289 13.67 -23.20 9.75
C GLU A 289 12.93 -22.40 8.67
N LEU A 290 12.42 -21.20 9.01
CA LEU A 290 11.71 -20.32 8.08
C LEU A 290 12.61 -19.87 6.93
N ILE A 291 13.86 -19.47 7.24
CA ILE A 291 14.83 -19.07 6.21
C ILE A 291 15.22 -20.25 5.33
N SER A 292 15.47 -21.42 5.93
CA SER A 292 15.79 -22.61 5.16
C SER A 292 14.67 -22.98 4.20
N LEU A 293 13.42 -22.88 4.64
CA LEU A 293 12.25 -23.13 3.79
C LEU A 293 12.09 -22.05 2.71
N ALA A 294 12.33 -20.78 3.04
CA ALA A 294 12.32 -19.70 2.07
C ALA A 294 13.36 -19.91 0.97
N LYS A 295 14.57 -20.26 1.34
CA LYS A 295 15.66 -20.58 0.40
C LYS A 295 15.35 -21.80 -0.46
N LYS A 296 14.64 -22.81 0.09
CA LYS A 296 14.18 -23.97 -0.70
C LYS A 296 13.12 -23.60 -1.73
N ASN A 297 12.21 -22.67 -1.39
CA ASN A 297 11.18 -22.19 -2.29
C ASN A 297 11.73 -21.26 -3.36
N GLU A 298 12.69 -20.42 -2.99
CA GLU A 298 13.30 -19.40 -3.86
C GLU A 298 14.85 -19.46 -3.77
N PRO A 299 15.49 -20.50 -4.33
CA PRO A 299 16.94 -20.70 -4.18
C PRO A 299 17.79 -19.60 -4.83
N ASN A 300 17.22 -18.88 -5.78
CA ASN A 300 17.87 -17.77 -6.49
C ASN A 300 17.50 -16.38 -5.92
N ASN A 301 16.83 -16.32 -4.77
CA ASN A 301 16.49 -15.08 -4.11
C ASN A 301 17.64 -14.62 -3.21
N ALA A 302 18.49 -13.75 -3.73
CA ALA A 302 19.66 -13.23 -3.03
C ALA A 302 19.31 -12.57 -1.67
N SER A 303 18.12 -11.95 -1.55
CA SER A 303 17.71 -11.28 -0.31
C SER A 303 17.58 -12.22 0.89
N LEU A 304 17.24 -13.49 0.67
CA LEU A 304 17.13 -14.48 1.75
C LEU A 304 18.50 -14.81 2.36
N TYR A 305 19.54 -14.86 1.54
CA TYR A 305 20.90 -15.10 2.00
C TYR A 305 21.48 -13.87 2.70
N TYR A 306 21.09 -12.66 2.25
CA TYR A 306 21.41 -11.43 2.97
C TYR A 306 20.81 -11.42 4.37
N VAL A 307 19.51 -11.77 4.50
CA VAL A 307 18.82 -11.87 5.79
C VAL A 307 19.49 -12.91 6.69
N GLU A 308 19.83 -14.08 6.15
CA GLU A 308 20.57 -15.13 6.91
C GLU A 308 21.91 -14.60 7.45
N GLY A 309 22.65 -13.86 6.63
CA GLY A 309 23.89 -13.21 7.03
C GLY A 309 23.69 -12.22 8.18
N ASN A 310 22.64 -11.40 8.10
CA ASN A 310 22.28 -10.45 9.18
C ASN A 310 21.97 -11.17 10.50
N ILE A 311 21.23 -12.29 10.45
CA ILE A 311 20.91 -13.07 11.65
C ILE A 311 22.18 -13.61 12.31
N TYR A 312 23.10 -14.19 11.53
CA TYR A 312 24.37 -14.64 12.09
C TYR A 312 25.19 -13.48 12.66
N ASN A 313 25.15 -12.29 12.05
CA ASN A 313 25.84 -11.12 12.60
C ASN A 313 25.21 -10.63 13.91
N GLU A 314 23.89 -10.71 14.09
CA GLU A 314 23.21 -10.41 15.37
C GLU A 314 23.53 -11.45 16.43
N LEU A 315 23.53 -12.75 16.09
CA LEU A 315 23.92 -13.82 17.01
C LEU A 315 25.37 -13.68 17.48
N ARG A 316 26.26 -13.21 16.60
CA ARG A 316 27.66 -12.88 16.97
C ARG A 316 27.72 -11.87 18.12
N GLN A 317 26.83 -10.87 18.09
CA GLN A 317 26.79 -9.84 19.14
C GLN A 317 26.15 -10.39 20.43
N ALA A 318 25.11 -11.21 20.29
CA ALA A 318 24.38 -11.76 21.40
C ALA A 318 25.14 -12.87 22.17
N ASP A 319 25.94 -13.68 21.47
CA ASP A 319 26.75 -14.76 22.06
C ASP A 319 28.22 -14.64 21.67
N PRO A 320 29.02 -13.85 22.41
CA PRO A 320 30.46 -13.67 22.15
C PRO A 320 31.27 -14.97 22.21
N SER A 321 30.80 -16.01 22.85
CA SER A 321 31.50 -17.29 22.96
C SER A 321 31.55 -18.05 21.64
N LYS A 322 30.63 -17.79 20.73
CA LYS A 322 30.51 -18.35 19.37
C LYS A 322 30.74 -17.32 18.27
N ALA A 323 31.28 -16.15 18.61
CA ALA A 323 31.40 -15.04 17.66
C ALA A 323 32.13 -15.44 16.37
N ASP A 324 33.25 -16.17 16.47
CA ASP A 324 34.03 -16.58 15.28
C ASP A 324 33.26 -17.57 14.39
N GLU A 325 32.48 -18.48 14.98
CA GLU A 325 31.60 -19.38 14.23
C GLU A 325 30.52 -18.59 13.47
N TYR A 326 29.89 -17.63 14.14
CA TYR A 326 28.83 -16.83 13.54
C TYR A 326 29.37 -15.87 12.46
N VAL A 327 30.58 -15.32 12.63
CA VAL A 327 31.27 -14.54 11.57
C VAL A 327 31.44 -15.41 10.33
N THR A 328 31.95 -16.64 10.49
CA THR A 328 32.16 -17.57 9.37
C THR A 328 30.86 -17.85 8.62
N LYS A 329 29.77 -18.11 9.34
CA LYS A 329 28.44 -18.38 8.77
C LYS A 329 27.86 -17.12 8.09
N ALA A 330 28.00 -15.95 8.71
CA ALA A 330 27.55 -14.70 8.13
C ALA A 330 28.28 -14.39 6.81
N VAL A 331 29.61 -14.56 6.78
CA VAL A 331 30.40 -14.37 5.56
C VAL A 331 29.93 -15.31 4.46
N ALA A 332 29.75 -16.59 4.76
CA ALA A 332 29.27 -17.57 3.78
C ALA A 332 27.89 -17.21 3.22
N ALA A 333 26.98 -16.70 4.07
CA ALA A 333 25.67 -16.27 3.63
C ALA A 333 25.75 -14.99 2.74
N TYR A 334 26.54 -13.99 3.11
CA TYR A 334 26.73 -12.79 2.29
C TYR A 334 27.42 -13.12 0.95
N ASP A 335 28.39 -14.03 0.94
CA ASP A 335 29.06 -14.47 -0.27
C ASP A 335 28.11 -15.26 -1.18
N ALA A 336 27.25 -16.10 -0.62
CA ALA A 336 26.19 -16.78 -1.38
C ALA A 336 25.18 -15.78 -1.96
N CYS A 337 24.79 -14.75 -1.21
CA CYS A 337 23.95 -13.65 -1.69
C CYS A 337 24.55 -13.00 -2.93
N SER A 338 25.82 -12.59 -2.87
CA SER A 338 26.54 -11.93 -3.97
C SER A 338 26.82 -12.90 -5.12
N GLY A 339 26.98 -14.19 -4.85
CA GLY A 339 27.14 -15.24 -5.85
C GLY A 339 25.88 -15.49 -6.67
N ILE A 340 24.71 -15.37 -6.05
CA ILE A 340 23.39 -15.50 -6.71
C ILE A 340 23.10 -14.25 -7.56
N ASN A 341 23.36 -13.08 -7.03
CA ASN A 341 23.16 -11.83 -7.74
C ASN A 341 24.27 -10.82 -7.43
N ALA A 342 25.25 -10.76 -8.30
CA ALA A 342 26.40 -9.85 -8.16
C ALA A 342 26.03 -8.36 -8.26
N ALA A 343 24.84 -8.02 -8.78
CA ALA A 343 24.32 -6.66 -8.84
C ALA A 343 23.47 -6.27 -7.61
N TYR A 344 23.26 -7.21 -6.68
CA TYR A 344 22.50 -6.96 -5.45
C TYR A 344 23.44 -6.48 -4.35
N GLU A 345 23.51 -5.17 -4.16
CA GLU A 345 24.47 -4.48 -3.30
C GLU A 345 24.44 -4.88 -1.83
N PHE A 346 23.27 -5.33 -1.33
CA PHE A 346 23.07 -5.56 0.10
C PHE A 346 23.91 -6.71 0.67
N GLY A 347 24.27 -7.72 -0.14
CA GLY A 347 25.19 -8.78 0.30
C GLY A 347 26.58 -8.20 0.63
N TYR A 348 27.07 -7.33 -0.21
CA TYR A 348 28.36 -6.64 0.00
C TYR A 348 28.28 -5.65 1.17
N ILE A 349 27.18 -4.87 1.26
CA ILE A 349 26.96 -3.91 2.36
C ILE A 349 26.93 -4.64 3.70
N GLY A 350 26.17 -5.73 3.81
CA GLY A 350 26.06 -6.50 5.05
C GLY A 350 27.42 -7.04 5.52
N LYS A 351 28.21 -7.61 4.59
CA LYS A 351 29.57 -8.09 4.88
C LYS A 351 30.49 -6.95 5.30
N GLY A 352 30.44 -5.81 4.61
CA GLY A 352 31.23 -4.62 4.92
C GLY A 352 30.90 -4.05 6.30
N ILE A 353 29.62 -3.86 6.61
CA ILE A 353 29.15 -3.35 7.91
C ILE A 353 29.53 -4.32 9.03
N MET A 354 29.38 -5.63 8.84
CA MET A 354 29.78 -6.62 9.85
C MET A 354 31.25 -6.48 10.22
N TYR A 355 32.16 -6.45 9.23
CA TYR A 355 33.58 -6.31 9.49
C TYR A 355 33.95 -4.95 10.08
N TYR A 356 33.29 -3.88 9.63
CA TYR A 356 33.49 -2.54 10.17
C TYR A 356 33.10 -2.47 11.65
N ASN A 357 31.94 -3.04 12.03
CA ASN A 357 31.51 -3.08 13.42
C ASN A 357 32.44 -3.94 14.28
N ILE A 358 32.94 -5.08 13.76
CA ILE A 358 33.97 -5.88 14.47
C ILE A 358 35.22 -5.02 14.73
N ALA A 359 35.63 -4.21 13.76
CA ALA A 359 36.78 -3.31 13.93
C ALA A 359 36.51 -2.27 15.03
N ILE A 360 35.31 -1.63 15.03
CA ILE A 360 34.96 -0.67 16.09
C ILE A 360 34.97 -1.33 17.49
N ASP A 361 34.36 -2.52 17.64
CA ASP A 361 34.37 -3.27 18.90
C ASP A 361 35.81 -3.57 19.36
N LEU A 362 36.72 -3.92 18.45
CA LEU A 362 38.12 -4.20 18.75
C LEU A 362 38.92 -2.94 19.11
N GLN A 363 38.62 -1.81 18.44
CA GLN A 363 39.21 -0.53 18.76
C GLN A 363 38.85 -0.06 20.16
N GLU A 364 37.58 -0.21 20.55
CA GLU A 364 37.11 0.14 21.87
C GLU A 364 37.76 -0.73 22.96
N LYS A 365 37.92 -2.06 22.72
CA LYS A 365 38.63 -2.95 23.61
C LYS A 365 40.11 -2.59 23.74
N ALA A 366 40.76 -2.27 22.62
CA ALA A 366 42.18 -1.85 22.61
C ALA A 366 42.37 -0.52 23.36
N ALA A 367 41.44 0.43 23.25
CA ALA A 367 41.51 1.72 23.97
C ALA A 367 41.50 1.57 25.49
N ASN A 368 40.91 0.47 26.00
CA ASN A 368 40.78 0.16 27.42
C ASN A 368 41.79 -0.90 27.91
N GLU A 369 42.66 -1.45 27.03
CA GLU A 369 43.64 -2.47 27.40
C GLU A 369 44.92 -1.83 27.90
N LEU A 370 45.39 -2.26 29.06
CA LEU A 370 46.60 -1.75 29.72
C LEU A 370 47.82 -2.62 29.48
N ASP A 371 47.65 -3.85 29.03
CA ASP A 371 48.72 -4.78 28.71
C ASP A 371 49.16 -4.59 27.26
N ASP A 372 50.42 -4.18 27.06
CA ASP A 372 50.96 -3.86 25.72
C ASP A 372 50.88 -5.04 24.74
N ALA A 373 51.10 -6.28 25.21
CA ALA A 373 51.04 -7.47 24.37
C ALA A 373 49.60 -7.76 23.91
N LYS A 374 48.61 -7.63 24.81
CA LYS A 374 47.20 -7.77 24.50
C LYS A 374 46.69 -6.63 23.63
N TRP A 375 47.15 -5.40 23.88
CA TRP A 375 46.86 -4.24 23.05
C TRP A 375 47.34 -4.48 21.61
N ALA A 376 48.59 -4.97 21.43
CA ALA A 376 49.12 -5.25 20.09
C ALA A 376 48.28 -6.28 19.33
N VAL A 377 47.82 -7.35 20.00
CA VAL A 377 46.91 -8.36 19.40
C VAL A 377 45.56 -7.78 19.02
N LEU A 378 45.00 -6.94 19.89
CA LEU A 378 43.72 -6.27 19.57
C LEU A 378 43.84 -5.30 18.40
N ASN A 379 44.92 -4.55 18.34
CA ASN A 379 45.21 -3.60 17.24
C ASN A 379 45.47 -4.31 15.91
N GLU A 380 46.14 -5.47 15.92
CA GLU A 380 46.30 -6.33 14.75
C GLU A 380 44.92 -6.84 14.25
N LYS A 381 44.11 -7.40 15.14
CA LYS A 381 42.76 -7.87 14.80
C LYS A 381 41.88 -6.73 14.27
N PHE A 382 41.95 -5.55 14.87
CA PHE A 382 41.27 -4.33 14.39
C PHE A 382 41.67 -4.01 12.95
N THR A 383 42.99 -4.00 12.67
CA THR A 383 43.54 -3.71 11.34
C THR A 383 43.04 -4.71 10.30
N VAL A 384 43.05 -6.00 10.62
CA VAL A 384 42.55 -7.08 9.74
C VAL A 384 41.04 -6.92 9.49
N ALA A 385 40.23 -6.70 10.54
CA ALA A 385 38.81 -6.53 10.39
C ALA A 385 38.46 -5.31 9.51
N LEU A 386 39.15 -4.18 9.74
CA LEU A 386 38.91 -2.97 8.96
C LEU A 386 39.32 -3.13 7.48
N LYS A 387 40.40 -3.83 7.20
CA LYS A 387 40.83 -4.17 5.82
C LYS A 387 39.84 -5.13 5.15
N ASN A 388 39.28 -6.08 5.89
CA ASN A 388 38.25 -7.00 5.38
C ASN A 388 36.93 -6.30 5.00
N ALA A 389 36.65 -5.13 5.56
CA ALA A 389 35.48 -4.32 5.18
C ALA A 389 35.66 -3.57 3.84
N LEU A 390 36.89 -3.33 3.40
CA LEU A 390 37.21 -2.45 2.28
C LEU A 390 36.64 -2.98 0.95
N GLU A 391 37.05 -4.20 0.54
CA GLU A 391 36.59 -4.81 -0.71
C GLU A 391 35.05 -4.92 -0.82
N PRO A 392 34.32 -5.40 0.21
CA PRO A 392 32.87 -5.42 0.19
C PRO A 392 32.26 -4.03 -0.04
N PHE A 393 32.72 -3.00 0.66
CA PHE A 393 32.18 -1.66 0.46
C PHE A 393 32.51 -1.09 -0.92
N GLU A 394 33.69 -1.36 -1.48
CA GLU A 394 34.02 -0.95 -2.85
C GLU A 394 33.10 -1.62 -3.88
N LYS A 395 32.88 -2.93 -3.74
CA LYS A 395 31.93 -3.64 -4.60
C LYS A 395 30.52 -3.07 -4.48
N ALA A 396 30.03 -2.84 -3.25
CA ALA A 396 28.72 -2.24 -3.01
C ALA A 396 28.60 -0.85 -3.68
N TYR A 397 29.60 0.00 -3.52
CA TYR A 397 29.66 1.32 -4.14
C TYR A 397 29.56 1.26 -5.67
N ASN A 398 30.24 0.30 -6.27
CA ASN A 398 30.32 0.17 -7.72
C ASN A 398 29.07 -0.44 -8.34
N VAL A 399 28.35 -1.33 -7.65
CA VAL A 399 27.15 -2.00 -8.19
C VAL A 399 25.85 -1.28 -7.87
N SER A 400 25.82 -0.50 -6.79
CA SER A 400 24.62 0.26 -6.41
C SER A 400 24.28 1.32 -7.45
N LYS A 401 22.97 1.43 -7.75
CA LYS A 401 22.38 2.45 -8.62
C LYS A 401 21.74 3.59 -7.85
N ASP A 402 21.65 3.47 -6.53
CA ASP A 402 21.11 4.49 -5.63
C ASP A 402 22.23 5.44 -5.21
N ASP A 403 22.17 6.68 -5.69
CA ASP A 403 23.16 7.70 -5.41
C ASP A 403 23.27 8.03 -3.91
N SER A 404 22.15 8.04 -3.17
CA SER A 404 22.16 8.29 -1.72
C SER A 404 22.86 7.16 -0.98
N LEU A 405 22.61 5.91 -1.38
CA LEU A 405 23.27 4.74 -0.82
C LEU A 405 24.77 4.74 -1.13
N ARG A 406 25.16 5.11 -2.35
CA ARG A 406 26.57 5.26 -2.73
C ARG A 406 27.30 6.30 -1.89
N VAL A 407 26.66 7.45 -1.59
CA VAL A 407 27.23 8.47 -0.70
C VAL A 407 27.39 7.92 0.73
N ASN A 408 26.43 7.17 1.25
CA ASN A 408 26.53 6.54 2.56
C ASN A 408 27.67 5.49 2.62
N ILE A 409 27.82 4.67 1.57
CA ILE A 409 28.93 3.71 1.47
C ILE A 409 30.28 4.44 1.38
N ALA A 410 30.34 5.56 0.65
CA ALA A 410 31.54 6.37 0.54
C ALA A 410 32.02 6.93 1.89
N GLU A 411 31.11 7.15 2.85
CA GLU A 411 31.45 7.53 4.22
C GLU A 411 32.30 6.45 4.93
N TYR A 412 31.88 5.18 4.84
CA TYR A 412 32.65 4.06 5.36
C TYR A 412 34.03 3.93 4.66
N LEU A 413 34.01 3.98 3.32
CA LEU A 413 35.24 3.90 2.52
C LEU A 413 36.21 5.04 2.86
N LYS A 414 35.75 6.27 2.95
CA LYS A 414 36.52 7.43 3.36
C LYS A 414 37.24 7.18 4.70
N ASN A 415 36.48 6.66 5.71
CA ASN A 415 37.03 6.42 7.03
C ASN A 415 38.08 5.30 7.04
N ILE A 416 37.85 4.23 6.28
CA ILE A 416 38.84 3.13 6.14
C ILE A 416 40.06 3.62 5.43
N TYR A 417 39.94 4.27 4.30
CA TYR A 417 41.06 4.79 3.53
C TYR A 417 41.87 5.86 4.30
N TYR A 418 41.19 6.71 5.08
CA TYR A 418 41.86 7.67 5.95
C TYR A 418 42.73 6.98 7.00
N ARG A 419 42.23 5.90 7.62
CA ARG A 419 42.97 5.14 8.65
C ARG A 419 44.29 4.57 8.11
N PHE A 420 44.30 4.18 6.85
CA PHE A 420 45.50 3.60 6.18
C PHE A 420 46.22 4.56 5.24
N SER A 421 45.91 5.85 5.27
CA SER A 421 46.45 6.83 4.32
C SER A 421 48.00 6.96 4.32
N SER A 422 48.65 6.56 5.42
CA SER A 422 50.11 6.49 5.55
C SER A 422 50.72 5.15 5.07
N ASP A 423 49.90 4.12 4.80
CA ASP A 423 50.35 2.78 4.44
C ASP A 423 50.76 2.69 2.93
N GLY A 424 50.26 3.61 2.10
CA GLY A 424 50.62 3.63 0.67
C GLY A 424 49.81 4.68 -0.13
N PRO A 425 50.32 5.02 -1.35
CA PRO A 425 49.67 6.04 -2.19
C PRO A 425 48.26 5.66 -2.65
N GLU A 426 47.93 4.37 -2.75
CA GLU A 426 46.62 3.88 -3.10
C GLU A 426 45.56 4.21 -2.01
N PHE A 427 45.98 4.15 -0.74
CA PHE A 427 45.08 4.52 0.37
C PHE A 427 44.87 6.04 0.44
N GLU A 428 45.88 6.84 0.18
CA GLU A 428 45.73 8.30 0.08
C GLU A 428 44.82 8.69 -1.08
N ALA A 429 44.98 8.06 -2.24
CA ALA A 429 44.10 8.29 -3.40
C ALA A 429 42.67 7.89 -3.13
N GLY A 430 42.42 6.74 -2.50
CA GLY A 430 41.09 6.27 -2.07
C GLY A 430 40.43 7.26 -1.10
N TYR A 431 41.21 7.74 -0.10
CA TYR A 431 40.70 8.76 0.81
C TYR A 431 40.26 10.04 0.07
N LYS A 432 41.07 10.57 -0.82
CA LYS A 432 40.77 11.78 -1.61
C LYS A 432 39.47 11.57 -2.41
N LYS A 433 39.37 10.43 -3.13
CA LYS A 433 38.22 10.07 -3.95
C LYS A 433 36.90 10.08 -3.11
N TYR A 434 36.85 9.29 -2.04
CA TYR A 434 35.60 9.14 -1.29
C TYR A 434 35.28 10.34 -0.39
N ASN A 435 36.32 11.11 0.03
CA ASN A 435 36.09 12.37 0.73
C ASN A 435 35.46 13.42 -0.18
N GLU A 436 35.77 13.42 -1.49
CA GLU A 436 35.07 14.29 -2.46
C GLU A 436 33.62 13.90 -2.65
N VAL A 437 33.31 12.60 -2.77
CA VAL A 437 31.93 12.11 -2.82
C VAL A 437 31.12 12.55 -1.61
N VAL A 438 31.67 12.36 -0.41
CA VAL A 438 30.98 12.75 0.84
C VAL A 438 30.76 14.25 0.92
N LYS A 439 31.77 15.07 0.53
CA LYS A 439 31.66 16.54 0.55
C LYS A 439 30.67 17.08 -0.49
N SER A 440 30.64 16.49 -1.66
CA SER A 440 29.75 16.92 -2.75
C SER A 440 28.31 16.41 -2.58
N GLY A 441 28.11 15.33 -1.80
CA GLY A 441 26.85 14.62 -1.71
C GLY A 441 26.44 13.92 -3.01
N LYS A 442 27.40 13.70 -3.94
CA LYS A 442 27.16 13.08 -5.24
C LYS A 442 28.22 12.02 -5.52
N PRO A 443 27.84 10.81 -5.98
CA PRO A 443 28.79 9.80 -6.43
C PRO A 443 29.59 10.30 -7.63
N LEU A 444 30.85 9.81 -7.70
CA LEU A 444 31.71 10.03 -8.87
C LEU A 444 31.42 8.99 -9.95
#